data_8b72002e1ca0b06dc4f16648f0a62076
#
_entry.id   8b72002e1ca0b06dc4f16648f0a62076
#
_cell.length_a   1.000
_cell.length_b   1.000
_cell.length_c   1.000
_cell.angle_alpha   90.00
_cell.angle_beta   90.00
_cell.angle_gamma   90.00
#
_symmetry.space_group_name_H-M   'P 1'
#
loop_
_entity.id
_entity.type
_entity.pdbx_description
1 polymer ?
#
loop_
_entity_poly.entity_id
_entity_poly.type
_entity_poly.pdbx_seq_one_letter_code
_entity_poly.pdbx_strand_id
1 'polypeptide(L)'
;SFKNNKLYSGPFKAYLLNRFTPTNASWNGHNASGWKKDILAVNGFDERMQYGGQDRELGERLINQGIKSKQIRYNAVVLHLDHPRGYKNQDSINKNLAIRKQTRGKKKKWTPFGIVKDDNIAPFVSVIVSTYNQPEWLKKALWGFEQQLEKNFEIIIADDGSTEETKKLIDSFIVNSSLKITHVWQEDHGFQKTKILNKAIKVAKGDYLIFTDGDCIPRNDLVSTHLGLSRPGCFLSAGYFKLSMKISKQITKDDIETQRCFNAKWLLKHGLKKTFKLNKLTSYGLKEDILNTFTPTSATWDGNNASGWKKDILAVNGFDERMQYGGEDREMGERLMNYGIKPLQIRYSTVTLHLDHERGYVKKEMFIKNKAIRRITKKEKRVWTDYGIASKETTVAN
;
A
#
# COMPACT_ATOMS: atom_id res chain seq x y z
N SER A 1 21.87 -43.84 -5.62
CA SER A 1 21.04 -42.67 -5.89
C SER A 1 21.76 -41.45 -5.34
N PHE A 2 21.60 -40.29 -5.95
CA PHE A 2 22.20 -39.02 -5.51
C PHE A 2 21.82 -38.66 -4.05
N LYS A 3 20.69 -39.14 -3.57
CA LYS A 3 20.23 -38.98 -2.18
C LYS A 3 21.08 -39.74 -1.17
N ASN A 4 21.61 -40.91 -1.53
CA ASN A 4 22.44 -41.74 -0.64
C ASN A 4 23.78 -41.07 -0.33
N ASN A 5 24.30 -40.24 -1.25
CA ASN A 5 25.52 -39.47 -1.01
C ASN A 5 25.41 -38.48 0.19
N LYS A 6 24.18 -38.08 0.57
CA LYS A 6 23.99 -37.25 1.77
C LYS A 6 24.32 -38.00 3.05
N LEU A 7 24.08 -39.32 3.08
CA LEU A 7 24.30 -40.16 4.25
C LEU A 7 25.72 -40.74 4.33
N TYR A 8 26.37 -40.96 3.19
CA TYR A 8 27.62 -41.71 3.11
C TYR A 8 28.77 -40.95 2.40
N SER A 9 28.84 -39.63 2.55
CA SER A 9 29.96 -38.87 1.99
C SER A 9 31.04 -38.62 3.04
N GLY A 10 32.24 -39.09 2.80
CA GLY A 10 33.43 -38.69 3.56
C GLY A 10 33.74 -37.18 3.35
N PRO A 11 34.60 -36.59 4.20
CA PRO A 11 34.82 -35.12 4.22
C PRO A 11 35.16 -34.50 2.86
N PHE A 12 36.08 -35.12 2.11
CA PHE A 12 36.49 -34.62 0.79
C PHE A 12 35.39 -34.71 -0.25
N LYS A 13 34.65 -35.83 -0.31
CA LYS A 13 33.52 -36.01 -1.21
C LYS A 13 32.40 -35.03 -0.87
N ALA A 14 32.12 -34.84 0.42
CA ALA A 14 31.12 -33.86 0.89
C ALA A 14 31.50 -32.45 0.48
N TYR A 15 32.77 -32.06 0.59
CA TYR A 15 33.28 -30.78 0.15
C TYR A 15 33.00 -30.54 -1.35
N LEU A 16 33.37 -31.49 -2.20
CA LEU A 16 33.15 -31.39 -3.65
C LEU A 16 31.66 -31.33 -3.99
N LEU A 17 30.84 -32.17 -3.39
CA LEU A 17 29.41 -32.20 -3.64
C LEU A 17 28.72 -30.94 -3.16
N ASN A 18 29.12 -30.32 -2.06
CA ASN A 18 28.60 -29.04 -1.63
C ASN A 18 29.04 -27.89 -2.56
N ARG A 19 30.28 -27.97 -3.10
CA ARG A 19 30.82 -26.93 -3.97
C ARG A 19 30.18 -26.92 -5.36
N PHE A 20 29.90 -28.10 -5.90
CA PHE A 20 29.42 -28.30 -7.28
C PHE A 20 27.92 -28.68 -7.37
N THR A 21 27.18 -28.55 -6.27
CA THR A 21 25.73 -28.77 -6.33
C THR A 21 25.05 -27.71 -7.22
N PRO A 22 24.18 -28.11 -8.15
CA PRO A 22 23.53 -27.16 -9.08
C PRO A 22 22.46 -26.28 -8.41
N THR A 23 22.14 -26.52 -7.13
CA THR A 23 21.12 -25.77 -6.40
C THR A 23 21.73 -24.70 -5.50
N ASN A 24 21.17 -23.50 -5.55
CA ASN A 24 21.58 -22.43 -4.65
C ASN A 24 21.22 -22.75 -3.19
N ALA A 25 22.12 -22.41 -2.27
CA ALA A 25 21.83 -22.48 -0.85
C ALA A 25 20.74 -21.47 -0.50
N SER A 26 19.67 -21.95 0.10
CA SER A 26 18.59 -21.12 0.65
C SER A 26 18.37 -21.46 2.11
N TRP A 27 17.85 -20.54 2.86
CA TRP A 27 17.44 -20.83 4.23
C TRP A 27 16.33 -21.88 4.20
N ASN A 28 16.50 -22.95 4.97
CA ASN A 28 15.58 -24.08 5.00
C ASN A 28 15.34 -24.45 6.47
N GLY A 29 14.17 -24.10 7.00
CA GLY A 29 13.88 -24.10 8.43
C GLY A 29 14.11 -25.43 9.16
N HIS A 30 14.10 -26.57 8.44
CA HIS A 30 14.38 -27.85 9.07
C HIS A 30 15.88 -28.16 9.20
N ASN A 31 16.76 -27.47 8.49
CA ASN A 31 18.22 -27.61 8.64
C ASN A 31 18.96 -26.40 8.05
N ALA A 32 18.97 -25.32 8.79
CA ALA A 32 19.71 -24.11 8.46
C ALA A 32 20.25 -23.48 9.75
N SER A 33 21.35 -22.74 9.64
CA SER A 33 21.94 -22.01 10.74
C SER A 33 22.50 -20.67 10.27
N GLY A 34 22.55 -19.70 11.17
CA GLY A 34 23.11 -18.38 10.94
C GLY A 34 23.41 -17.70 12.27
N TRP A 35 24.19 -16.64 12.23
CA TRP A 35 24.49 -15.86 13.41
C TRP A 35 23.24 -15.12 13.90
N LYS A 36 22.97 -15.15 15.20
CA LYS A 36 21.86 -14.42 15.84
C LYS A 36 21.83 -12.95 15.41
N LYS A 37 23.00 -12.28 15.37
CA LYS A 37 23.12 -10.87 14.95
C LYS A 37 22.59 -10.63 13.53
N ASP A 38 22.85 -11.56 12.59
CA ASP A 38 22.43 -11.42 11.19
C ASP A 38 20.92 -11.64 11.05
N ILE A 39 20.37 -12.60 11.82
CA ILE A 39 18.92 -12.85 11.89
C ILE A 39 18.21 -11.63 12.49
N LEU A 40 18.75 -11.03 13.55
CA LEU A 40 18.21 -9.81 14.17
C LEU A 40 18.32 -8.60 13.24
N ALA A 41 19.42 -8.48 12.47
CA ALA A 41 19.61 -7.39 11.52
C ALA A 41 18.53 -7.35 10.42
N VAL A 42 17.93 -8.49 10.10
CA VAL A 42 16.79 -8.59 9.16
C VAL A 42 15.44 -8.73 9.88
N ASN A 43 15.41 -8.60 11.20
CA ASN A 43 14.26 -8.69 12.09
C ASN A 43 13.56 -10.06 12.12
N GLY A 44 14.31 -11.16 11.99
CA GLY A 44 13.76 -12.51 12.13
C GLY A 44 12.79 -12.93 11.03
N PHE A 45 11.83 -13.79 11.34
CA PHE A 45 10.79 -14.24 10.41
C PHE A 45 9.69 -13.20 10.25
N ASP A 46 9.08 -13.14 9.07
CA ASP A 46 7.90 -12.32 8.81
C ASP A 46 6.65 -13.02 9.36
N GLU A 47 6.12 -12.56 10.49
CA GLU A 47 5.00 -13.19 11.22
C GLU A 47 3.68 -13.22 10.44
N ARG A 48 3.55 -12.46 9.36
CA ARG A 48 2.38 -12.52 8.47
C ARG A 48 2.33 -13.81 7.67
N MET A 49 3.48 -14.48 7.52
CA MET A 49 3.60 -15.69 6.72
C MET A 49 3.14 -16.91 7.52
N GLN A 50 2.33 -17.70 6.87
CA GLN A 50 1.86 -18.99 7.36
C GLN A 50 2.67 -20.12 6.72
N TYR A 51 2.06 -21.29 6.50
CA TYR A 51 2.74 -22.42 5.89
C TYR A 51 3.11 -22.15 4.43
N GLY A 52 4.39 -22.39 4.09
CA GLY A 52 4.90 -22.42 2.73
C GLY A 52 5.81 -21.25 2.35
N GLY A 53 7.12 -21.44 2.48
CA GLY A 53 8.13 -20.51 1.98
C GLY A 53 8.57 -19.39 2.92
N GLN A 54 8.10 -19.36 4.17
CA GLN A 54 8.55 -18.43 5.22
C GLN A 54 10.06 -18.52 5.46
N ASP A 55 10.60 -19.72 5.46
CA ASP A 55 12.04 -19.98 5.59
C ASP A 55 12.84 -19.31 4.47
N ARG A 56 12.36 -19.49 3.23
CA ARG A 56 13.03 -18.95 2.06
C ARG A 56 12.96 -17.43 2.03
N GLU A 57 11.89 -16.85 2.55
CA GLU A 57 11.72 -15.38 2.64
C GLU A 57 12.76 -14.78 3.59
N LEU A 58 12.99 -15.38 4.78
CA LEU A 58 14.06 -14.98 5.68
C LEU A 58 15.44 -15.07 4.97
N GLY A 59 15.69 -16.19 4.28
CA GLY A 59 16.93 -16.38 3.52
C GLY A 59 17.12 -15.33 2.41
N GLU A 60 16.04 -14.92 1.74
CA GLU A 60 16.07 -13.88 0.71
C GLU A 60 16.44 -12.51 1.32
N ARG A 61 15.93 -12.16 2.52
CA ARG A 61 16.34 -10.93 3.22
C ARG A 61 17.79 -10.96 3.68
N LEU A 62 18.25 -12.10 4.20
CA LEU A 62 19.67 -12.28 4.57
C LEU A 62 20.59 -12.08 3.36
N ILE A 63 20.26 -12.68 2.21
CA ILE A 63 21.00 -12.49 0.95
C ILE A 63 20.96 -11.03 0.49
N ASN A 64 19.79 -10.38 0.55
CA ASN A 64 19.63 -8.96 0.21
C ASN A 64 20.45 -8.05 1.14
N GLN A 65 20.67 -8.46 2.40
CA GLN A 65 21.52 -7.76 3.37
C GLN A 65 23.03 -7.96 3.08
N GLY A 66 23.38 -8.84 2.16
CA GLY A 66 24.77 -9.14 1.79
C GLY A 66 25.36 -10.37 2.50
N ILE A 67 24.56 -11.10 3.26
CA ILE A 67 24.99 -12.33 3.94
C ILE A 67 25.11 -13.45 2.90
N LYS A 68 26.32 -14.01 2.79
CA LYS A 68 26.61 -15.09 1.84
C LYS A 68 26.08 -16.42 2.37
N SER A 69 25.30 -17.12 1.56
CA SER A 69 24.85 -18.48 1.88
C SER A 69 25.93 -19.52 1.56
N LYS A 70 26.05 -20.54 2.40
CA LYS A 70 26.96 -21.67 2.20
C LYS A 70 26.18 -22.98 2.24
N GLN A 71 26.39 -23.81 1.23
CA GLN A 71 25.78 -25.14 1.16
C GLN A 71 26.58 -26.14 2.00
N ILE A 72 25.90 -26.82 2.92
CA ILE A 72 26.48 -27.89 3.78
C ILE A 72 25.66 -29.18 3.74
N ARG A 73 24.89 -29.36 2.68
CA ARG A 73 23.91 -30.46 2.49
C ARG A 73 24.50 -31.86 2.70
N TYR A 74 25.77 -32.02 2.43
CA TYR A 74 26.44 -33.30 2.52
C TYR A 74 27.31 -33.46 3.78
N ASN A 75 27.35 -32.40 4.64
CA ASN A 75 28.08 -32.47 5.92
C ASN A 75 27.12 -32.64 7.11
N ALA A 76 25.95 -32.08 7.02
CA ALA A 76 24.96 -32.12 8.08
C ALA A 76 23.61 -32.55 7.51
N VAL A 77 23.13 -33.69 7.96
CA VAL A 77 21.89 -34.31 7.44
C VAL A 77 20.88 -34.48 8.59
N VAL A 78 19.65 -34.15 8.30
CA VAL A 78 18.50 -34.40 9.18
C VAL A 78 17.54 -35.34 8.46
N LEU A 79 17.06 -36.36 9.15
CA LEU A 79 16.02 -37.24 8.64
C LEU A 79 14.65 -36.64 8.96
N HIS A 80 13.89 -36.34 7.92
CA HIS A 80 12.54 -35.82 8.05
C HIS A 80 11.56 -36.99 8.10
N LEU A 81 10.90 -37.16 9.25
CA LEU A 81 9.85 -38.19 9.40
C LEU A 81 8.57 -37.72 8.70
N ASP A 82 7.89 -38.64 8.05
CA ASP A 82 6.64 -38.32 7.36
C ASP A 82 5.49 -38.12 8.34
N HIS A 83 4.65 -37.13 8.05
CA HIS A 83 3.47 -36.82 8.86
C HIS A 83 2.38 -36.10 8.04
N PRO A 84 1.09 -36.22 8.39
CA PRO A 84 0.02 -35.45 7.78
C PRO A 84 0.21 -33.92 7.98
N ARG A 85 -0.21 -33.12 7.00
CA ARG A 85 -0.09 -31.64 7.01
C ARG A 85 -1.43 -30.97 6.81
N GLY A 86 -2.36 -31.19 7.74
CA GLY A 86 -3.72 -30.67 7.69
C GLY A 86 -3.82 -29.14 7.72
N TYR A 87 -2.75 -28.44 8.12
CA TYR A 87 -2.65 -26.97 8.13
C TYR A 87 -2.24 -26.36 6.75
N LYS A 88 -1.97 -27.19 5.75
CA LYS A 88 -1.60 -26.70 4.41
C LYS A 88 -2.86 -26.22 3.68
N ASN A 89 -2.89 -24.94 3.28
CA ASN A 89 -3.93 -24.40 2.42
C ASN A 89 -3.34 -23.54 1.30
N GLN A 90 -4.09 -23.39 0.22
CA GLN A 90 -3.63 -22.72 -1.00
C GLN A 90 -3.51 -21.19 -0.80
N ASP A 91 -4.37 -20.60 0.01
CA ASP A 91 -4.36 -19.15 0.27
C ASP A 91 -3.11 -18.71 1.01
N SER A 92 -2.70 -19.52 2.02
CA SER A 92 -1.43 -19.29 2.73
C SER A 92 -0.24 -19.36 1.78
N ILE A 93 -0.22 -20.32 0.87
CA ILE A 93 0.83 -20.48 -0.14
C ILE A 93 0.85 -19.26 -1.08
N ASN A 94 -0.30 -18.85 -1.59
CA ASN A 94 -0.43 -17.70 -2.49
C ASN A 94 0.01 -16.39 -1.80
N LYS A 95 -0.44 -16.17 -0.57
CA LYS A 95 -0.02 -15.03 0.28
C LYS A 95 1.50 -15.01 0.44
N ASN A 96 2.09 -16.14 0.82
CA ASN A 96 3.53 -16.23 1.06
C ASN A 96 4.34 -16.04 -0.24
N LEU A 97 3.86 -16.53 -1.37
CA LEU A 97 4.48 -16.28 -2.68
C LEU A 97 4.47 -14.79 -3.03
N ALA A 98 3.38 -14.08 -2.75
CA ALA A 98 3.28 -12.65 -2.98
C ALA A 98 4.28 -11.85 -2.11
N ILE A 99 4.40 -12.18 -0.82
CA ILE A 99 5.38 -11.57 0.10
C ILE A 99 6.81 -11.83 -0.41
N ARG A 100 7.15 -13.06 -0.76
CA ARG A 100 8.47 -13.42 -1.29
C ARG A 100 8.79 -12.73 -2.62
N LYS A 101 7.80 -12.57 -3.51
CA LYS A 101 7.96 -11.82 -4.76
C LYS A 101 8.34 -10.37 -4.48
N GLN A 102 7.72 -9.74 -3.47
CA GLN A 102 8.07 -8.39 -3.02
C GLN A 102 9.48 -8.34 -2.40
N THR A 103 9.82 -9.30 -1.53
CA THR A 103 11.13 -9.37 -0.88
C THR A 103 12.25 -9.47 -1.90
N ARG A 104 12.12 -10.33 -2.92
CA ARG A 104 13.09 -10.46 -4.00
C ARG A 104 13.11 -9.26 -4.94
N GLY A 105 11.94 -8.88 -5.46
CA GLY A 105 11.80 -7.81 -6.44
C GLY A 105 12.26 -6.44 -5.91
N LYS A 106 11.93 -6.13 -4.66
CA LYS A 106 12.30 -4.85 -4.00
C LYS A 106 13.61 -4.94 -3.19
N LYS A 107 14.33 -6.07 -3.26
CA LYS A 107 15.56 -6.33 -2.48
C LYS A 107 15.40 -5.95 -1.00
N LYS A 108 14.26 -6.29 -0.40
CA LYS A 108 13.99 -5.97 1.00
C LYS A 108 15.00 -6.67 1.89
N LYS A 109 15.60 -5.91 2.81
CA LYS A 109 16.60 -6.38 3.77
C LYS A 109 16.02 -6.63 5.15
N TRP A 110 14.87 -6.06 5.44
CA TRP A 110 14.23 -6.06 6.76
C TRP A 110 12.72 -6.23 6.62
N THR A 111 12.09 -6.86 7.63
CA THR A 111 10.62 -6.94 7.72
C THR A 111 10.14 -6.16 8.95
N PRO A 112 9.09 -5.35 8.85
CA PRO A 112 8.48 -4.72 10.02
C PRO A 112 7.65 -5.69 10.86
N PHE A 113 7.47 -6.93 10.41
CA PHE A 113 6.62 -7.94 11.03
C PHE A 113 7.44 -9.08 11.64
N GLY A 114 8.54 -8.74 12.31
CA GLY A 114 9.48 -9.72 12.87
C GLY A 114 9.56 -9.71 14.39
N ILE A 115 10.77 -10.00 14.92
CA ILE A 115 11.08 -10.18 16.36
C ILE A 115 10.97 -8.86 17.13
N VAL A 116 11.56 -7.80 16.58
CA VAL A 116 11.50 -6.48 17.19
C VAL A 116 10.12 -5.92 16.86
N LYS A 117 9.25 -5.97 17.79
CA LYS A 117 8.05 -5.14 17.82
C LYS A 117 8.52 -3.79 18.36
N ASP A 118 9.13 -3.00 17.48
CA ASP A 118 9.41 -1.61 17.76
C ASP A 118 8.06 -0.89 17.85
N ASP A 119 7.85 0.06 18.73
CA ASP A 119 6.63 0.88 18.78
C ASP A 119 6.42 1.68 17.47
N ASN A 120 7.40 1.62 16.54
CA ASN A 120 7.36 2.06 15.15
C ASN A 120 6.97 0.96 14.14
N ILE A 121 6.61 -0.25 14.56
CA ILE A 121 6.34 -1.38 13.66
C ILE A 121 4.95 -1.32 13.11
N ALA A 122 4.88 -1.23 11.81
CA ALA A 122 3.65 -1.29 11.04
C ALA A 122 2.50 -0.57 11.76
N PRO A 123 2.44 0.75 11.71
CA PRO A 123 1.36 1.49 12.34
C PRO A 123 0.03 0.90 11.89
N PHE A 124 -0.95 0.88 12.78
CA PHE A 124 -2.30 0.57 12.36
C PHE A 124 -2.70 1.57 11.28
N VAL A 125 -3.28 1.08 10.19
CA VAL A 125 -3.61 1.89 9.02
C VAL A 125 -5.08 2.19 8.99
N SER A 126 -5.44 3.46 8.80
CA SER A 126 -6.78 3.85 8.37
C SER A 126 -6.76 4.28 6.91
N VAL A 127 -7.54 3.62 6.07
CA VAL A 127 -7.74 4.02 4.68
C VAL A 127 -8.95 4.92 4.60
N ILE A 128 -8.77 6.17 4.22
CA ILE A 128 -9.83 7.15 4.05
C ILE A 128 -10.27 7.15 2.60
N VAL A 129 -11.51 6.79 2.35
CA VAL A 129 -12.12 6.67 1.01
C VAL A 129 -13.17 7.76 0.86
N SER A 130 -12.92 8.78 0.03
CA SER A 130 -13.89 9.84 -0.23
C SER A 130 -14.93 9.40 -1.26
N THR A 131 -16.20 9.68 -1.01
CA THR A 131 -17.29 9.35 -1.94
C THR A 131 -18.37 10.44 -1.99
N TYR A 132 -19.07 10.52 -3.12
CA TYR A 132 -20.25 11.33 -3.31
C TYR A 132 -21.09 10.76 -4.46
N ASN A 133 -22.29 10.24 -4.15
CA ASN A 133 -23.30 9.76 -5.11
C ASN A 133 -22.77 8.86 -6.25
N GLN A 134 -21.82 7.95 -5.94
CA GLN A 134 -21.24 7.02 -6.89
C GLN A 134 -21.24 5.56 -6.35
N PRO A 135 -22.42 5.00 -5.98
CA PRO A 135 -22.47 3.69 -5.33
C PRO A 135 -21.83 2.56 -6.15
N GLU A 136 -22.03 2.55 -7.48
CA GLU A 136 -21.46 1.52 -8.34
C GLU A 136 -19.93 1.54 -8.38
N TRP A 137 -19.32 2.73 -8.35
CA TRP A 137 -17.86 2.83 -8.30
C TRP A 137 -17.32 2.50 -6.92
N LEU A 138 -17.94 3.01 -5.86
CA LEU A 138 -17.60 2.68 -4.49
C LEU A 138 -17.64 1.17 -4.23
N LYS A 139 -18.65 0.48 -4.75
CA LYS A 139 -18.77 -0.97 -4.68
C LYS A 139 -17.54 -1.68 -5.28
N LYS A 140 -17.09 -1.23 -6.47
CA LYS A 140 -15.87 -1.79 -7.11
C LYS A 140 -14.60 -1.50 -6.30
N ALA A 141 -14.48 -0.31 -5.72
CA ALA A 141 -13.37 0.04 -4.84
C ALA A 141 -13.35 -0.85 -3.58
N LEU A 142 -14.51 -1.07 -2.95
CA LEU A 142 -14.64 -1.93 -1.76
C LEU A 142 -14.29 -3.39 -2.06
N TRP A 143 -14.72 -3.95 -3.21
CA TRP A 143 -14.26 -5.26 -3.65
C TRP A 143 -12.72 -5.33 -3.77
N GLY A 144 -12.08 -4.27 -4.23
CA GLY A 144 -10.62 -4.18 -4.28
C GLY A 144 -9.97 -4.14 -2.90
N PHE A 145 -10.63 -3.55 -1.90
CA PHE A 145 -10.17 -3.56 -0.52
C PHE A 145 -10.34 -4.92 0.14
N GLU A 146 -11.35 -5.71 -0.18
CA GLU A 146 -11.48 -7.10 0.26
C GLU A 146 -10.27 -7.96 -0.18
N GLN A 147 -9.65 -7.62 -1.31
CA GLN A 147 -8.51 -8.36 -1.86
C GLN A 147 -7.13 -7.91 -1.33
N GLN A 148 -7.06 -6.96 -0.41
CA GLN A 148 -5.78 -6.49 0.10
C GLN A 148 -4.97 -7.62 0.76
N LEU A 149 -3.66 -7.65 0.49
CA LEU A 149 -2.72 -8.61 1.10
C LEU A 149 -2.51 -8.31 2.60
N GLU A 150 -2.47 -7.04 2.96
CA GLU A 150 -2.53 -6.61 4.36
C GLU A 150 -3.97 -6.65 4.84
N LYS A 151 -4.21 -7.23 6.02
CA LYS A 151 -5.56 -7.35 6.60
C LYS A 151 -5.74 -6.51 7.87
N ASN A 152 -4.64 -6.01 8.44
CA ASN A 152 -4.72 -5.21 9.67
C ASN A 152 -4.87 -3.72 9.36
N PHE A 153 -6.03 -3.34 8.84
CA PHE A 153 -6.41 -1.95 8.57
C PHE A 153 -7.91 -1.76 8.76
N GLU A 154 -8.33 -0.51 8.85
CA GLU A 154 -9.74 -0.11 8.78
C GLU A 154 -9.99 0.79 7.56
N ILE A 155 -11.24 0.87 7.15
CA ILE A 155 -11.70 1.79 6.11
C ILE A 155 -12.61 2.84 6.75
N ILE A 156 -12.37 4.10 6.44
CA ILE A 156 -13.25 5.21 6.80
C ILE A 156 -13.79 5.79 5.52
N ILE A 157 -15.08 5.60 5.29
CA ILE A 157 -15.78 6.17 4.14
C ILE A 157 -16.14 7.61 4.50
N ALA A 158 -15.48 8.55 3.84
CA ALA A 158 -15.71 9.99 3.96
C ALA A 158 -16.75 10.40 2.90
N ASP A 159 -18.01 10.42 3.29
CA ASP A 159 -19.15 10.62 2.41
C ASP A 159 -19.64 12.07 2.46
N ASP A 160 -19.47 12.80 1.35
CA ASP A 160 -19.74 14.23 1.20
C ASP A 160 -21.24 14.54 0.92
N GLY A 161 -22.15 13.81 1.56
CA GLY A 161 -23.58 14.06 1.45
C GLY A 161 -24.28 13.21 0.39
N SER A 162 -23.86 11.97 0.22
CA SER A 162 -24.54 11.05 -0.69
C SER A 162 -25.97 10.73 -0.24
N THR A 163 -26.77 10.32 -1.21
CA THR A 163 -28.15 9.85 -1.03
C THR A 163 -28.21 8.48 -0.37
N GLU A 164 -29.42 8.08 0.03
CA GLU A 164 -29.73 6.81 0.70
C GLU A 164 -29.25 5.59 -0.09
N GLU A 165 -29.12 5.67 -1.42
CA GLU A 165 -28.61 4.55 -2.24
C GLU A 165 -27.16 4.22 -1.88
N THR A 166 -26.30 5.22 -1.77
CA THR A 166 -24.92 5.04 -1.35
C THR A 166 -24.83 4.52 0.08
N LYS A 167 -25.67 5.06 0.99
CA LYS A 167 -25.74 4.59 2.37
C LYS A 167 -26.10 3.11 2.46
N LYS A 168 -27.15 2.66 1.76
CA LYS A 168 -27.56 1.25 1.72
C LYS A 168 -26.44 0.33 1.22
N LEU A 169 -25.69 0.76 0.22
CA LEU A 169 -24.50 0.01 -0.24
C LEU A 169 -23.47 -0.12 0.89
N ILE A 170 -23.13 0.98 1.55
CA ILE A 170 -22.14 0.98 2.64
C ILE A 170 -22.59 0.07 3.78
N ASP A 171 -23.85 0.20 4.22
CA ASP A 171 -24.44 -0.63 5.27
C ASP A 171 -24.38 -2.11 4.91
N SER A 172 -24.61 -2.47 3.63
CA SER A 172 -24.48 -3.85 3.16
C SER A 172 -23.07 -4.39 3.27
N PHE A 173 -22.03 -3.58 3.02
CA PHE A 173 -20.64 -3.98 3.19
C PHE A 173 -20.23 -4.08 4.67
N ILE A 174 -20.75 -3.21 5.53
CA ILE A 174 -20.52 -3.29 6.99
C ILE A 174 -21.02 -4.63 7.54
N VAL A 175 -22.16 -5.12 7.05
CA VAL A 175 -22.78 -6.37 7.53
C VAL A 175 -22.16 -7.60 6.90
N ASN A 176 -21.87 -7.57 5.59
CA ASN A 176 -21.59 -8.77 4.80
C ASN A 176 -20.10 -8.97 4.42
N SER A 177 -19.23 -7.99 4.71
CA SER A 177 -17.80 -8.11 4.38
C SER A 177 -16.94 -8.28 5.63
N SER A 178 -15.70 -8.74 5.45
CA SER A 178 -14.69 -8.81 6.52
C SER A 178 -13.98 -7.48 6.79
N LEU A 179 -14.33 -6.44 6.05
CA LEU A 179 -13.73 -5.11 6.17
C LEU A 179 -14.25 -4.40 7.43
N LYS A 180 -13.33 -3.76 8.16
CA LYS A 180 -13.69 -2.89 9.29
C LYS A 180 -14.03 -1.51 8.74
N ILE A 181 -15.30 -1.24 8.48
CA ILE A 181 -15.76 0.01 7.86
C ILE A 181 -16.40 0.92 8.90
N THR A 182 -16.01 2.20 8.87
CA THR A 182 -16.69 3.31 9.56
C THR A 182 -17.22 4.28 8.52
N HIS A 183 -18.53 4.55 8.53
CA HIS A 183 -19.15 5.52 7.65
C HIS A 183 -19.23 6.88 8.34
N VAL A 184 -18.60 7.88 7.76
CA VAL A 184 -18.65 9.29 8.19
C VAL A 184 -19.38 10.07 7.11
N TRP A 185 -20.53 10.61 7.45
CA TRP A 185 -21.41 11.33 6.53
C TRP A 185 -21.61 12.79 6.97
N GLN A 186 -21.92 13.66 6.06
CA GLN A 186 -22.37 15.03 6.30
C GLN A 186 -23.46 15.40 5.32
N GLU A 187 -24.24 16.42 5.67
CA GLU A 187 -25.30 16.95 4.81
C GLU A 187 -24.69 17.56 3.53
N ASP A 188 -25.38 17.37 2.39
CA ASP A 188 -24.96 17.92 1.10
C ASP A 188 -25.18 19.44 1.05
N HIS A 189 -24.10 20.16 1.05
CA HIS A 189 -24.05 21.62 0.81
C HIS A 189 -23.16 21.94 -0.39
N GLY A 190 -23.15 21.08 -1.42
CA GLY A 190 -22.27 21.10 -2.56
C GLY A 190 -20.88 20.54 -2.21
N PHE A 191 -19.88 20.80 -3.03
CA PHE A 191 -18.55 20.20 -2.86
C PHE A 191 -17.87 20.63 -1.56
N GLN A 192 -17.85 19.78 -0.55
CA GLN A 192 -17.21 19.97 0.75
C GLN A 192 -16.27 18.82 1.12
N LYS A 193 -15.63 18.22 0.12
CA LYS A 193 -14.69 17.07 0.29
C LYS A 193 -13.64 17.33 1.39
N THR A 194 -13.06 18.53 1.45
CA THR A 194 -12.07 18.88 2.48
C THR A 194 -12.61 18.77 3.90
N LYS A 195 -13.85 19.16 4.11
CA LYS A 195 -14.52 19.11 5.40
C LYS A 195 -14.82 17.66 5.84
N ILE A 196 -15.32 16.83 4.93
CA ILE A 196 -15.58 15.42 5.27
C ILE A 196 -14.28 14.65 5.49
N LEU A 197 -13.21 14.94 4.75
CA LEU A 197 -11.89 14.35 4.97
C LEU A 197 -11.33 14.71 6.36
N ASN A 198 -11.50 15.95 6.82
CA ASN A 198 -11.11 16.37 8.16
C ASN A 198 -11.90 15.62 9.25
N LYS A 199 -13.21 15.40 9.05
CA LYS A 199 -14.03 14.58 9.95
C LYS A 199 -13.53 13.12 9.96
N ALA A 200 -13.18 12.56 8.81
CA ALA A 200 -12.65 11.20 8.69
C ALA A 200 -11.27 11.07 9.39
N ILE A 201 -10.38 12.05 9.26
CA ILE A 201 -9.09 12.08 9.98
C ILE A 201 -9.30 12.05 11.50
N LYS A 202 -10.30 12.75 12.03
CA LYS A 202 -10.60 12.77 13.47
C LYS A 202 -10.96 11.36 13.99
N VAL A 203 -11.82 10.62 13.28
CA VAL A 203 -12.31 9.32 13.72
C VAL A 203 -11.35 8.16 13.39
N ALA A 204 -10.39 8.37 12.49
CA ALA A 204 -9.37 7.39 12.13
C ALA A 204 -8.58 6.93 13.35
N LYS A 205 -8.47 5.61 13.55
CA LYS A 205 -7.72 5.00 14.66
C LYS A 205 -6.25 4.74 14.32
N GLY A 206 -5.95 4.70 13.02
CA GLY A 206 -4.59 4.45 12.53
C GLY A 206 -3.65 5.62 12.74
N ASP A 207 -2.41 5.32 13.10
CA ASP A 207 -1.31 6.29 13.15
C ASP A 207 -0.82 6.68 11.75
N TYR A 208 -1.10 5.83 10.76
CA TYR A 208 -0.78 6.04 9.36
C TYR A 208 -2.05 6.06 8.51
N LEU A 209 -2.21 7.11 7.70
CA LEU A 209 -3.41 7.33 6.90
C LEU A 209 -3.09 7.16 5.42
N ILE A 210 -3.94 6.40 4.71
CA ILE A 210 -3.93 6.28 3.24
C ILE A 210 -5.19 6.95 2.72
N PHE A 211 -5.06 7.81 1.73
CA PHE A 211 -6.19 8.50 1.10
C PHE A 211 -6.39 7.97 -0.31
N THR A 212 -7.66 7.72 -0.65
CA THR A 212 -8.08 7.36 -2.00
C THR A 212 -9.53 7.80 -2.25
N ASP A 213 -9.95 7.77 -3.51
CA ASP A 213 -11.32 8.11 -3.89
C ASP A 213 -12.16 6.83 -4.06
N GLY A 214 -13.48 6.93 -3.88
CA GLY A 214 -14.43 5.82 -4.01
C GLY A 214 -14.63 5.32 -5.44
N ASP A 215 -14.06 6.01 -6.42
CA ASP A 215 -13.99 5.60 -7.82
C ASP A 215 -12.62 5.00 -8.21
N CYS A 216 -11.79 4.68 -7.21
CA CYS A 216 -10.45 4.15 -7.39
C CYS A 216 -10.34 2.71 -6.88
N ILE A 217 -10.29 1.72 -7.79
CA ILE A 217 -10.05 0.32 -7.42
C ILE A 217 -8.59 0.17 -6.99
N PRO A 218 -8.30 -0.25 -5.74
CA PRO A 218 -6.92 -0.46 -5.29
C PRO A 218 -6.37 -1.78 -5.82
N ARG A 219 -5.09 -1.80 -6.23
CA ARG A 219 -4.38 -3.06 -6.43
C ARG A 219 -4.23 -3.78 -5.08
N ASN A 220 -4.23 -5.10 -5.09
CA ASN A 220 -4.23 -5.91 -3.86
C ASN A 220 -3.02 -5.70 -2.93
N ASP A 221 -1.97 -5.03 -3.37
CA ASP A 221 -0.80 -4.67 -2.57
C ASP A 221 -0.79 -3.21 -2.10
N LEU A 222 -1.88 -2.45 -2.29
CA LEU A 222 -1.90 -1.02 -2.00
C LEU A 222 -1.52 -0.74 -0.54
N VAL A 223 -2.25 -1.31 0.41
CA VAL A 223 -2.01 -1.07 1.85
C VAL A 223 -0.62 -1.55 2.26
N SER A 224 -0.23 -2.76 1.87
CA SER A 224 1.09 -3.32 2.23
C SER A 224 2.25 -2.56 1.59
N THR A 225 2.08 -1.97 0.40
CA THR A 225 3.11 -1.16 -0.25
C THR A 225 3.28 0.19 0.43
N HIS A 226 2.17 0.89 0.73
CA HIS A 226 2.23 2.14 1.48
C HIS A 226 2.88 1.94 2.84
N LEU A 227 2.48 0.88 3.56
CA LEU A 227 3.03 0.54 4.86
C LEU A 227 4.54 0.22 4.78
N GLY A 228 4.93 -0.63 3.83
CA GLY A 228 6.32 -1.07 3.67
C GLY A 228 7.28 0.02 3.17
N LEU A 229 6.77 1.13 2.64
CA LEU A 229 7.54 2.29 2.19
C LEU A 229 7.39 3.51 3.11
N SER A 230 6.51 3.43 4.12
CA SER A 230 6.33 4.51 5.11
C SER A 230 7.62 4.81 5.85
N ARG A 231 7.89 6.10 6.07
CA ARG A 231 9.07 6.58 6.81
C ARG A 231 8.68 7.77 7.68
N PRO A 232 9.21 7.89 8.90
CA PRO A 232 9.05 9.10 9.71
C PRO A 232 9.52 10.34 8.94
N GLY A 233 8.76 11.44 9.06
CA GLY A 233 9.07 12.71 8.38
C GLY A 233 8.88 12.67 6.85
N CYS A 234 8.14 11.70 6.32
CA CYS A 234 7.83 11.59 4.91
C CYS A 234 6.34 11.30 4.66
N PHE A 235 5.82 11.81 3.55
CA PHE A 235 4.57 11.34 2.96
C PHE A 235 4.81 10.65 1.62
N LEU A 236 3.94 9.72 1.25
CA LEU A 236 4.04 8.96 0.00
C LEU A 236 3.04 9.48 -1.03
N SER A 237 3.53 9.67 -2.26
CA SER A 237 2.73 10.03 -3.44
C SER A 237 2.75 8.87 -4.43
N ALA A 238 1.67 8.13 -4.51
CA ALA A 238 1.56 6.97 -5.39
C ALA A 238 0.92 7.33 -6.74
N GLY A 239 0.67 6.31 -7.56
CA GLY A 239 0.12 6.47 -8.89
C GLY A 239 -1.33 6.03 -8.99
N TYR A 240 -2.04 6.61 -9.95
CA TYR A 240 -3.30 6.08 -10.44
C TYR A 240 -3.25 5.87 -11.94
N PHE A 241 -4.12 5.03 -12.45
CA PHE A 241 -4.27 4.77 -13.86
C PHE A 241 -5.72 5.05 -14.27
N LYS A 242 -5.93 6.16 -15.02
CA LYS A 242 -7.28 6.54 -15.45
C LYS A 242 -7.75 5.64 -16.58
N LEU A 243 -8.92 5.05 -16.40
CA LEU A 243 -9.61 4.22 -17.38
C LEU A 243 -10.60 5.06 -18.19
N SER A 244 -11.05 4.55 -19.33
CA SER A 244 -12.21 5.09 -20.05
C SER A 244 -13.51 4.58 -19.45
N MET A 245 -14.62 5.28 -19.66
CA MET A 245 -15.97 4.87 -19.21
C MET A 245 -16.30 3.44 -19.67
N LYS A 246 -15.96 3.10 -20.92
CA LYS A 246 -16.18 1.77 -21.48
C LYS A 246 -15.50 0.68 -20.62
N ILE A 247 -14.21 0.83 -20.31
CA ILE A 247 -13.46 -0.13 -19.50
C ILE A 247 -13.95 -0.13 -18.07
N SER A 248 -14.23 1.06 -17.49
CA SER A 248 -14.73 1.22 -16.13
C SER A 248 -16.02 0.43 -15.87
N LYS A 249 -16.95 0.44 -16.84
CA LYS A 249 -18.21 -0.33 -16.77
C LYS A 249 -17.96 -1.83 -16.91
N GLN A 250 -17.04 -2.25 -17.75
CA GLN A 250 -16.78 -3.66 -18.05
C GLN A 250 -16.10 -4.45 -16.92
N ILE A 251 -15.37 -3.78 -16.01
CA ILE A 251 -14.70 -4.45 -14.90
C ILE A 251 -15.74 -5.09 -13.98
N THR A 252 -15.66 -6.42 -13.85
CA THR A 252 -16.51 -7.24 -12.99
C THR A 252 -15.87 -7.47 -11.62
N LYS A 253 -16.64 -8.04 -10.68
CA LYS A 253 -16.13 -8.49 -9.38
C LYS A 253 -15.00 -9.51 -9.55
N ASP A 254 -15.18 -10.50 -10.42
CA ASP A 254 -14.18 -11.52 -10.71
C ASP A 254 -12.87 -10.95 -11.30
N ASP A 255 -12.95 -9.90 -12.15
CA ASP A 255 -11.74 -9.22 -12.64
C ASP A 255 -10.95 -8.53 -11.52
N ILE A 256 -11.65 -8.05 -10.48
CA ILE A 256 -11.03 -7.42 -9.31
C ILE A 256 -10.43 -8.49 -8.39
N GLU A 257 -11.19 -9.54 -8.07
CA GLU A 257 -10.76 -10.64 -7.20
C GLU A 257 -9.54 -11.36 -7.76
N THR A 258 -9.52 -11.62 -9.06
CA THR A 258 -8.39 -12.25 -9.76
C THR A 258 -7.27 -11.28 -10.14
N GLN A 259 -7.43 -9.98 -9.88
CA GLN A 259 -6.49 -8.91 -10.28
C GLN A 259 -6.28 -8.81 -11.80
N ARG A 260 -7.16 -9.38 -12.62
CA ARG A 260 -7.07 -9.29 -14.10
C ARG A 260 -7.17 -7.87 -14.59
N CYS A 261 -7.99 -7.03 -13.95
CA CYS A 261 -8.13 -5.61 -14.30
C CYS A 261 -6.83 -4.81 -14.17
N PHE A 262 -5.81 -5.30 -13.45
CA PHE A 262 -4.47 -4.73 -13.36
C PHE A 262 -3.49 -5.31 -14.39
N ASN A 263 -3.91 -6.27 -15.20
CA ASN A 263 -3.07 -6.86 -16.23
C ASN A 263 -3.07 -5.98 -17.48
N ALA A 264 -1.89 -5.50 -17.89
CA ALA A 264 -1.75 -4.62 -19.05
C ALA A 264 -2.29 -5.25 -20.35
N LYS A 265 -2.09 -6.57 -20.55
CA LYS A 265 -2.60 -7.28 -21.75
C LYS A 265 -4.13 -7.33 -21.75
N TRP A 266 -4.73 -7.58 -20.57
CA TRP A 266 -6.19 -7.57 -20.40
C TRP A 266 -6.76 -6.18 -20.73
N LEU A 267 -6.18 -5.12 -20.18
CA LEU A 267 -6.61 -3.74 -20.45
C LEU A 267 -6.50 -3.36 -21.92
N LEU A 268 -5.40 -3.72 -22.60
CA LEU A 268 -5.22 -3.50 -24.03
C LEU A 268 -6.29 -4.22 -24.86
N LYS A 269 -6.63 -5.48 -24.50
CA LYS A 269 -7.70 -6.23 -25.15
C LYS A 269 -9.08 -5.57 -24.99
N HIS A 270 -9.30 -4.84 -23.86
CA HIS A 270 -10.55 -4.12 -23.59
C HIS A 270 -10.58 -2.68 -24.11
N GLY A 271 -9.60 -2.29 -24.94
CA GLY A 271 -9.60 -1.01 -25.66
C GLY A 271 -8.73 0.08 -25.03
N LEU A 272 -7.87 -0.26 -24.06
CA LEU A 272 -6.86 0.68 -23.57
C LEU A 272 -5.83 0.95 -24.67
N LYS A 273 -5.50 2.21 -24.90
CA LYS A 273 -4.42 2.58 -25.81
C LYS A 273 -3.04 2.33 -25.17
N LYS A 274 -2.08 1.83 -25.95
CA LYS A 274 -0.70 1.66 -25.48
C LYS A 274 -0.07 3.03 -25.19
N THR A 275 0.37 3.23 -23.96
CA THR A 275 1.01 4.47 -23.51
C THR A 275 2.14 4.17 -22.54
N PHE A 276 3.06 5.12 -22.35
CA PHE A 276 4.11 5.03 -21.33
C PHE A 276 3.56 4.80 -19.90
N LYS A 277 2.32 5.27 -19.64
CA LYS A 277 1.65 5.09 -18.33
C LYS A 277 1.43 3.63 -17.95
N LEU A 278 1.44 2.68 -18.91
CA LEU A 278 1.39 1.24 -18.65
C LEU A 278 2.54 0.75 -17.72
N ASN A 279 3.66 1.49 -17.70
CA ASN A 279 4.74 1.18 -16.74
C ASN A 279 4.29 1.21 -15.28
N LYS A 280 3.24 1.94 -14.92
CA LYS A 280 2.67 1.91 -13.56
C LYS A 280 2.12 0.52 -13.18
N LEU A 281 1.69 -0.26 -14.17
CA LEU A 281 1.14 -1.61 -14.00
C LEU A 281 2.20 -2.70 -14.16
N THR A 282 3.30 -2.41 -14.88
CA THR A 282 4.26 -3.43 -15.33
C THR A 282 5.68 -3.26 -14.77
N SER A 283 5.93 -2.22 -13.95
CA SER A 283 7.26 -2.00 -13.38
C SER A 283 7.44 -2.75 -12.08
N TYR A 284 8.59 -3.40 -11.93
CA TYR A 284 9.00 -4.15 -10.74
C TYR A 284 10.51 -4.00 -10.51
N GLY A 285 10.92 -4.07 -9.23
CA GLY A 285 12.33 -4.07 -8.85
C GLY A 285 13.09 -2.86 -9.37
N LEU A 286 14.27 -3.07 -9.96
CA LEU A 286 15.15 -1.99 -10.43
C LEU A 286 14.46 -1.02 -11.40
N LYS A 287 13.59 -1.51 -12.29
CA LYS A 287 12.82 -0.65 -13.20
C LYS A 287 11.86 0.26 -12.43
N GLU A 288 11.22 -0.27 -11.41
CA GLU A 288 10.34 0.51 -10.52
C GLU A 288 11.12 1.61 -9.81
N ASP A 289 12.28 1.25 -9.24
CA ASP A 289 13.15 2.19 -8.51
C ASP A 289 13.65 3.32 -9.42
N ILE A 290 14.11 2.98 -10.63
CA ILE A 290 14.54 3.95 -11.65
C ILE A 290 13.39 4.89 -12.01
N LEU A 291 12.21 4.35 -12.31
CA LEU A 291 11.07 5.17 -12.72
C LEU A 291 10.53 6.04 -11.59
N ASN A 292 10.57 5.59 -10.34
CA ASN A 292 10.21 6.43 -9.18
C ASN A 292 11.23 7.55 -8.95
N THR A 293 12.52 7.26 -9.13
CA THR A 293 13.62 8.21 -8.91
C THR A 293 13.70 9.26 -10.01
N PHE A 294 13.61 8.85 -11.27
CA PHE A 294 13.82 9.72 -12.44
C PHE A 294 12.52 10.21 -13.09
N THR A 295 11.37 10.08 -12.42
CA THR A 295 10.13 10.67 -12.94
C THR A 295 10.25 12.20 -13.00
N PRO A 296 9.91 12.85 -14.13
CA PRO A 296 10.09 14.30 -14.30
C PRO A 296 9.12 15.15 -13.47
N THR A 297 8.15 14.52 -12.81
CA THR A 297 7.15 15.20 -11.98
C THR A 297 7.51 15.13 -10.51
N SER A 298 7.49 16.27 -9.84
CA SER A 298 7.66 16.31 -8.38
C SER A 298 6.55 15.55 -7.65
N ALA A 299 6.92 14.83 -6.59
CA ALA A 299 5.94 14.21 -5.72
C ALA A 299 5.10 15.31 -5.03
N THR A 300 3.80 15.17 -5.09
CA THR A 300 2.83 16.03 -4.42
C THR A 300 1.82 15.17 -3.70
N TRP A 301 1.13 15.72 -2.72
CA TRP A 301 -0.02 15.00 -2.17
C TRP A 301 -1.09 14.88 -3.26
N ASP A 302 -1.52 13.65 -3.52
CA ASP A 302 -2.54 13.34 -4.52
C ASP A 302 -3.64 12.51 -3.83
N GLY A 303 -4.80 13.10 -3.56
CA GLY A 303 -5.84 12.55 -2.71
C GLY A 303 -6.42 11.21 -3.18
N ASN A 304 -6.17 10.84 -4.42
CA ASN A 304 -6.61 9.54 -4.93
C ASN A 304 -5.61 8.39 -4.65
N ASN A 305 -4.38 8.67 -4.24
CA ASN A 305 -3.41 7.66 -3.81
C ASN A 305 -2.20 8.30 -3.11
N ALA A 306 -2.40 8.75 -1.90
CA ALA A 306 -1.35 9.31 -1.06
C ALA A 306 -1.44 8.77 0.37
N SER A 307 -0.36 8.84 1.11
CA SER A 307 -0.37 8.43 2.53
C SER A 307 0.65 9.19 3.36
N GLY A 308 0.39 9.30 4.65
CA GLY A 308 1.26 9.96 5.60
C GLY A 308 0.90 9.67 7.05
N TRP A 309 1.75 10.08 7.96
CA TRP A 309 1.52 9.94 9.38
C TRP A 309 0.41 10.88 9.85
N LYS A 310 -0.55 10.33 10.61
CA LYS A 310 -1.68 11.11 11.16
C LYS A 310 -1.17 12.32 11.96
N LYS A 311 -0.13 12.15 12.78
CA LYS A 311 0.50 13.24 13.55
C LYS A 311 0.98 14.40 12.67
N ASP A 312 1.57 14.11 11.49
CA ASP A 312 2.08 15.15 10.59
C ASP A 312 0.94 15.88 9.89
N ILE A 313 -0.13 15.17 9.52
CA ILE A 313 -1.35 15.77 8.96
C ILE A 313 -2.05 16.66 9.99
N LEU A 314 -2.12 16.23 11.25
CA LEU A 314 -2.66 17.03 12.36
C LEU A 314 -1.78 18.25 12.67
N ALA A 315 -0.44 18.12 12.57
CA ALA A 315 0.49 19.22 12.79
C ALA A 315 0.32 20.38 11.81
N VAL A 316 -0.23 20.10 10.61
CA VAL A 316 -0.58 21.14 9.63
C VAL A 316 -2.07 21.47 9.61
N ASN A 317 -2.85 20.94 10.57
CA ASN A 317 -4.28 21.13 10.74
C ASN A 317 -5.17 20.55 9.63
N GLY A 318 -4.76 19.46 8.98
CA GLY A 318 -5.56 18.77 7.96
C GLY A 318 -5.75 19.59 6.68
N PHE A 319 -6.89 19.43 6.05
CA PHE A 319 -7.27 20.13 4.82
C PHE A 319 -7.85 21.53 5.12
N ASP A 320 -7.61 22.49 4.24
CA ASP A 320 -8.24 23.82 4.31
C ASP A 320 -9.69 23.73 3.81
N GLU A 321 -10.65 23.83 4.72
CA GLU A 321 -12.09 23.64 4.45
C GLU A 321 -12.71 24.73 3.56
N ARG A 322 -12.01 25.82 3.30
CA ARG A 322 -12.44 26.84 2.32
C ARG A 322 -12.27 26.36 0.89
N MET A 323 -11.39 25.37 0.67
CA MET A 323 -11.07 24.87 -0.67
C MET A 323 -12.15 23.92 -1.17
N GLN A 324 -12.47 24.09 -2.43
CA GLN A 324 -13.39 23.24 -3.18
C GLN A 324 -12.59 22.40 -4.19
N TYR A 325 -13.22 21.95 -5.27
CA TYR A 325 -12.59 21.10 -6.26
C TYR A 325 -11.38 21.78 -6.94
N GLY A 326 -10.25 21.07 -6.98
CA GLY A 326 -9.05 21.39 -7.77
C GLY A 326 -7.88 21.97 -6.98
N GLY A 327 -7.01 21.11 -6.50
CA GLY A 327 -5.75 21.44 -5.85
C GLY A 327 -5.80 21.56 -4.33
N GLU A 328 -6.90 21.19 -3.69
CA GLU A 328 -7.08 21.08 -2.25
C GLU A 328 -6.08 20.10 -1.64
N ASP A 329 -5.90 18.95 -2.30
CA ASP A 329 -4.91 17.93 -1.93
C ASP A 329 -3.49 18.47 -1.96
N ARG A 330 -3.16 19.17 -3.04
CA ARG A 330 -1.82 19.73 -3.23
C ARG A 330 -1.52 20.83 -2.21
N GLU A 331 -2.53 21.58 -1.80
CA GLU A 331 -2.38 22.65 -0.80
C GLU A 331 -1.96 22.06 0.56
N MET A 332 -2.63 20.99 1.00
CA MET A 332 -2.22 20.30 2.23
C MET A 332 -0.80 19.72 2.09
N GLY A 333 -0.48 19.11 0.95
CA GLY A 333 0.88 18.65 0.66
C GLY A 333 1.94 19.76 0.67
N GLU A 334 1.59 20.95 0.21
CA GLU A 334 2.46 22.16 0.27
C GLU A 334 2.72 22.59 1.72
N ARG A 335 1.70 22.54 2.60
CA ARG A 335 1.89 22.83 4.04
C ARG A 335 2.73 21.75 4.72
N LEU A 336 2.53 20.47 4.40
CA LEU A 336 3.38 19.39 4.90
C LEU A 336 4.85 19.61 4.50
N MET A 337 5.12 19.97 3.24
CA MET A 337 6.49 20.27 2.79
C MET A 337 7.07 21.50 3.48
N ASN A 338 6.28 22.56 3.68
CA ASN A 338 6.70 23.73 4.43
C ASN A 338 7.00 23.41 5.91
N TYR A 339 6.30 22.44 6.48
CA TYR A 339 6.54 21.92 7.85
C TYR A 339 7.78 21.02 7.94
N GLY A 340 8.38 20.64 6.80
CA GLY A 340 9.59 19.83 6.74
C GLY A 340 9.37 18.36 6.41
N ILE A 341 8.12 17.94 6.14
CA ILE A 341 7.80 16.56 5.71
C ILE A 341 8.18 16.37 4.24
N LYS A 342 9.01 15.35 3.96
CA LYS A 342 9.54 15.12 2.64
C LYS A 342 8.57 14.29 1.77
N PRO A 343 8.30 14.69 0.52
CA PRO A 343 7.52 13.88 -0.41
C PRO A 343 8.37 12.74 -0.97
N LEU A 344 7.83 11.52 -1.00
CA LEU A 344 8.44 10.36 -1.64
C LEU A 344 7.54 9.87 -2.77
N GLN A 345 8.12 9.78 -3.98
CA GLN A 345 7.44 9.25 -5.15
C GLN A 345 7.43 7.73 -5.13
N ILE A 346 6.24 7.12 -5.14
CA ILE A 346 6.04 5.67 -5.24
C ILE A 346 5.06 5.29 -6.36
N ARG A 347 4.98 6.13 -7.39
CA ARG A 347 4.00 6.05 -8.49
C ARG A 347 4.02 4.73 -9.25
N TYR A 348 5.16 4.05 -9.26
CA TYR A 348 5.35 2.78 -9.96
C TYR A 348 5.39 1.59 -9.00
N SER A 349 5.30 1.83 -7.69
CA SER A 349 5.30 0.77 -6.67
C SER A 349 3.92 0.17 -6.45
N THR A 350 2.90 1.02 -6.39
CA THR A 350 1.49 0.59 -6.35
C THR A 350 0.62 1.57 -7.14
N VAL A 351 -0.58 1.14 -7.50
CA VAL A 351 -1.47 1.91 -8.37
C VAL A 351 -2.92 1.63 -8.06
N THR A 352 -3.76 2.65 -8.19
CA THR A 352 -5.21 2.51 -8.24
C THR A 352 -5.71 2.63 -9.69
N LEU A 353 -6.78 1.93 -10.05
CA LEU A 353 -7.49 2.15 -11.30
C LEU A 353 -8.60 3.17 -11.06
N HIS A 354 -8.44 4.36 -11.62
CA HIS A 354 -9.43 5.42 -11.52
C HIS A 354 -10.50 5.21 -12.60
N LEU A 355 -11.70 4.91 -12.16
CA LEU A 355 -12.87 4.73 -13.01
C LEU A 355 -13.32 6.07 -13.58
N ASP A 356 -13.79 6.08 -14.81
CA ASP A 356 -14.24 7.32 -15.45
C ASP A 356 -15.65 7.68 -14.98
N HIS A 357 -15.87 8.98 -14.76
CA HIS A 357 -17.17 9.52 -14.36
C HIS A 357 -17.32 10.98 -14.79
N GLU A 358 -18.56 11.45 -14.89
CA GLU A 358 -18.86 12.84 -15.11
C GLU A 358 -18.58 13.69 -13.87
N ARG A 359 -18.23 14.97 -14.09
CA ARG A 359 -17.88 15.93 -13.03
C ARG A 359 -18.72 17.19 -13.14
N GLY A 360 -20.04 17.04 -13.09
CA GLY A 360 -21.00 18.15 -13.21
C GLY A 360 -20.88 19.25 -12.14
N TYR A 361 -20.22 18.94 -11.02
CA TYR A 361 -20.00 19.87 -9.92
C TYR A 361 -18.82 20.84 -10.12
N VAL A 362 -18.00 20.67 -11.16
CA VAL A 362 -16.78 21.47 -11.37
C VAL A 362 -17.13 22.85 -11.91
N LYS A 363 -16.71 23.91 -11.20
CA LYS A 363 -16.91 25.31 -11.57
C LYS A 363 -15.56 26.04 -11.69
N LYS A 364 -15.43 26.97 -12.63
CA LYS A 364 -14.19 27.73 -12.87
C LYS A 364 -13.74 28.55 -11.65
N GLU A 365 -14.69 29.07 -10.91
CA GLU A 365 -14.46 29.88 -9.70
C GLU A 365 -13.74 29.12 -8.61
N MET A 366 -14.01 27.79 -8.49
CA MET A 366 -13.31 26.93 -7.54
C MET A 366 -11.81 26.88 -7.79
N PHE A 367 -11.41 26.75 -9.06
CA PHE A 367 -9.96 26.75 -9.42
C PHE A 367 -9.30 28.08 -9.14
N ILE A 368 -10.00 29.21 -9.41
CA ILE A 368 -9.46 30.55 -9.17
C ILE A 368 -9.23 30.74 -7.67
N LYS A 369 -10.23 30.44 -6.85
CA LYS A 369 -10.14 30.50 -5.37
C LYS A 369 -9.03 29.63 -4.82
N ASN A 370 -9.01 28.35 -5.23
CA ASN A 370 -8.01 27.39 -4.74
C ASN A 370 -6.58 27.79 -5.18
N LYS A 371 -6.41 28.29 -6.40
CA LYS A 371 -5.12 28.81 -6.89
C LYS A 371 -4.63 29.99 -6.07
N ALA A 372 -5.53 30.90 -5.66
CA ALA A 372 -5.19 32.02 -4.79
C ALA A 372 -4.71 31.55 -3.43
N ILE A 373 -5.42 30.63 -2.77
CA ILE A 373 -5.04 30.04 -1.47
C ILE A 373 -3.66 29.38 -1.59
N ARG A 374 -3.46 28.49 -2.58
CA ARG A 374 -2.17 27.82 -2.78
C ARG A 374 -1.01 28.77 -3.05
N ARG A 375 -1.26 29.87 -3.79
CA ARG A 375 -0.25 30.89 -4.03
C ARG A 375 0.23 31.53 -2.72
N ILE A 376 -0.69 31.79 -1.81
CA ILE A 376 -0.39 32.33 -0.48
C ILE A 376 0.39 31.30 0.35
N THR A 377 -0.09 30.05 0.41
CA THR A 377 0.59 28.95 1.11
C THR A 377 2.05 28.81 0.67
N LYS A 378 2.32 28.88 -0.63
CA LYS A 378 3.69 28.80 -1.17
C LYS A 378 4.52 30.03 -0.88
N LYS A 379 3.97 31.22 -1.14
CA LYS A 379 4.71 32.49 -0.99
C LYS A 379 5.11 32.75 0.45
N GLU A 380 4.21 32.51 1.39
CA GLU A 380 4.38 32.77 2.81
C GLU A 380 4.94 31.55 3.58
N LYS A 381 5.21 30.43 2.87
CA LYS A 381 5.64 29.16 3.48
C LYS A 381 4.75 28.75 4.65
N ARG A 382 3.43 28.91 4.50
CA ARG A 382 2.47 28.55 5.55
C ARG A 382 2.55 27.06 5.87
N VAL A 383 2.59 26.75 7.15
CA VAL A 383 2.58 25.37 7.69
C VAL A 383 1.22 25.01 8.28
N TRP A 384 0.38 25.98 8.58
CA TRP A 384 -0.90 25.81 9.25
C TRP A 384 -2.01 26.49 8.48
N THR A 385 -3.23 25.96 8.56
CA THR A 385 -4.46 26.64 8.13
C THR A 385 -5.37 26.88 9.33
N ASP A 386 -5.94 28.07 9.43
CA ASP A 386 -6.94 28.38 10.45
C ASP A 386 -8.32 27.73 10.16
N TYR A 387 -8.47 27.15 8.99
CA TYR A 387 -9.70 26.57 8.46
C TYR A 387 -9.61 25.04 8.31
N GLY A 388 -9.00 24.40 9.28
CA GLY A 388 -8.79 22.95 9.27
C GLY A 388 -9.53 22.24 10.39
N ILE A 389 -8.93 21.16 10.89
CA ILE A 389 -9.49 20.27 11.91
C ILE A 389 -9.76 20.96 13.25
N ALA A 390 -8.84 21.83 13.70
CA ALA A 390 -8.98 22.66 14.89
C ALA A 390 -9.30 24.10 14.50
N SER A 391 -10.31 24.68 15.13
CA SER A 391 -10.58 26.13 15.04
C SER A 391 -9.69 26.90 16.01
N LYS A 392 -9.38 28.18 15.71
CA LYS A 392 -8.58 29.05 16.61
C LYS A 392 -9.18 29.20 18.02
N GLU A 393 -10.48 28.99 18.18
CA GLU A 393 -11.17 29.10 19.48
C GLU A 393 -10.82 27.97 20.46
N THR A 394 -10.29 26.84 19.98
CA THR A 394 -9.95 25.68 20.81
C THR A 394 -8.51 25.69 21.33
N THR A 395 -7.67 26.62 20.88
CA THR A 395 -6.23 26.64 21.18
C THR A 395 -5.86 27.57 22.35
N VAL A 396 -6.83 28.27 22.96
CA VAL A 396 -6.60 29.22 24.08
C VAL A 396 -6.91 28.62 25.46
N ALA A 397 -7.32 27.34 25.50
CA ALA A 397 -7.63 26.66 26.75
C ALA A 397 -6.87 25.31 26.83
N ASN A 398 -5.55 25.37 27.11
CA ASN A 398 -4.79 24.35 27.86
C ASN A 398 -3.41 24.90 28.25
#